data_ab002e7b9c8e260aea3320b27467bfe9
#
_entry.id   ab002e7b9c8e260aea3320b27467bfe9
#
_cell.length_a   1.000
_cell.length_b   1.000
_cell.length_c   1.000
_cell.angle_alpha   90.00
_cell.angle_beta   90.00
_cell.angle_gamma   90.00
#
_symmetry.space_group_name_H-M   'P 1'
#
loop_
_entity.id
_entity.type
_entity.pdbx_description
1 polymer ?
#
loop_
_entity_poly.entity_id
_entity_poly.type
_entity_poly.pdbx_seq_one_letter_code
_entity_poly.pdbx_strand_id
1 'polypeptide(L)'
;LYIIRGCKDHVEFYYGIVRNTIVKRSSDSEDNIEETILKKSIEGNFRGSEVELVDEQKTNAILGELRNKRFVSCIDGVPGINKDEAANFQGVDRLVDTMLGDEFLFVVSAFYLNQGIIDTLKTNVCSFYDQMTPLAKNTEQRGSSEGFSKSTGKTVGNNESKSSSDSKSKSKGITKSTTTSQTKSNSNIQNSGTEGSSNSDSSSHTDQQSSGFSKSESSTEGTNTGKSTTFSFERSKKSVQDWMVYAEDFLLKRLDYGQGKGLFMTNISLFADNKQMLKRLENTATALFSGEAGNKTPLIVNEDLKEIYLDNVRKLQIPKVRFNRAMSEKEVAVRTALSQYVASNKGESMWYWGTWMSVNELGIIAGLPRKEVVGLSLNEEVDFGLNYDSNNIAVSDRLELGRLVQSGIVKDVPICLDKNVLNKHVFVCGVTGCGKTTTCMTLLHKSKLPFWVIEPAKTEYRILTNEDPTVLVFTLGKEDAPFRLNPLEFLPSETISSHIDMVKASIEASFDMEAAIPQIIEAALYKCYEDKGWDVMTGKNKYYDNPFADGVFSFPVLSDLIDCTQKVVKEQGFD
;
A
#
# COMPACT_ATOMS: atom_id res chain seq x y z
N LEU A 1 -12.19 16.68 7.83
CA LEU A 1 -11.15 17.68 7.66
C LEU A 1 -9.79 17.00 7.74
N TYR A 2 -8.91 17.28 6.79
CA TYR A 2 -7.54 16.86 6.79
C TYR A 2 -6.64 18.05 6.48
N ILE A 3 -5.54 18.21 7.22
CA ILE A 3 -4.60 19.31 7.05
C ILE A 3 -3.18 18.76 7.07
N ILE A 4 -2.39 19.09 6.04
CA ILE A 4 -0.93 19.02 6.09
C ILE A 4 -0.42 20.42 6.34
N ARG A 5 0.34 20.60 7.41
CA ARG A 5 0.98 21.85 7.77
C ARG A 5 2.49 21.71 7.61
N GLY A 6 3.05 22.40 6.63
CA GLY A 6 4.49 22.52 6.47
C GLY A 6 5.05 23.59 7.39
N CYS A 7 6.07 23.19 8.14
CA CYS A 7 6.92 24.07 8.95
C CYS A 7 8.33 24.11 8.35
N LYS A 8 9.21 24.99 8.85
CA LYS A 8 10.59 25.13 8.31
C LYS A 8 11.43 23.86 8.46
N ASP A 9 11.19 23.09 9.51
CA ASP A 9 12.01 21.97 9.93
C ASP A 9 11.24 20.63 9.99
N HIS A 10 9.91 20.64 9.90
CA HIS A 10 9.07 19.45 9.97
C HIS A 10 7.71 19.66 9.31
N VAL A 11 6.93 18.58 9.23
CA VAL A 11 5.55 18.60 8.73
C VAL A 11 4.62 17.98 9.76
N GLU A 12 3.45 18.57 9.94
CA GLU A 12 2.41 18.09 10.86
C GLU A 12 1.17 17.65 10.07
N PHE A 13 0.53 16.58 10.53
CA PHE A 13 -0.70 16.04 9.94
C PHE A 13 -1.84 16.15 10.94
N TYR A 14 -2.97 16.68 10.51
CA TYR A 14 -4.14 16.83 11.36
C TYR A 14 -5.38 16.22 10.71
N TYR A 15 -6.10 15.44 11.49
CA TYR A 15 -7.43 14.98 11.16
C TYR A 15 -8.44 15.62 12.11
N GLY A 16 -9.52 16.13 11.56
CA GLY A 16 -10.57 16.77 12.35
C GLY A 16 -11.96 16.28 11.93
N ILE A 17 -12.85 16.19 12.90
CA ILE A 17 -14.27 15.93 12.69
C ILE A 17 -15.01 17.23 12.91
N VAL A 18 -15.81 17.66 11.92
CA VAL A 18 -16.68 18.83 12.06
C VAL A 18 -18.07 18.32 12.42
N ARG A 19 -18.54 18.68 13.59
CA ARG A 19 -19.89 18.31 14.06
C ARG A 19 -20.97 19.07 13.29
N ASN A 20 -22.02 18.36 12.90
CA ASN A 20 -23.19 18.99 12.32
C ASN A 20 -24.08 19.57 13.44
N THR A 21 -24.00 20.86 13.65
CA THR A 21 -24.78 21.58 14.69
C THR A 21 -26.29 21.55 14.47
N ILE A 22 -26.78 21.08 13.33
CA ILE A 22 -28.21 21.00 13.01
C ILE A 22 -28.86 19.77 13.68
N VAL A 23 -28.10 18.74 14.00
CA VAL A 23 -28.60 17.54 14.68
C VAL A 23 -28.45 17.74 16.20
N LYS A 24 -29.53 18.07 16.89
CA LYS A 24 -29.57 18.08 18.36
C LYS A 24 -29.41 16.65 18.88
N ARG A 25 -28.29 16.32 19.49
CA ARG A 25 -28.13 15.10 20.30
C ARG A 25 -28.66 15.32 21.72
N SER A 26 -29.25 14.29 22.27
CA SER A 26 -30.04 14.36 23.51
C SER A 26 -29.25 14.06 24.80
N SER A 27 -27.91 13.99 24.77
CA SER A 27 -27.16 13.80 26.03
C SER A 27 -25.71 14.28 25.96
N ASP A 28 -25.29 14.96 27.01
CA ASP A 28 -23.94 15.55 27.21
C ASP A 28 -22.82 14.51 27.44
N SER A 29 -23.12 13.22 27.47
CA SER A 29 -22.16 12.14 27.77
C SER A 29 -21.48 11.52 26.54
N GLU A 30 -21.86 11.92 25.32
CA GLU A 30 -21.35 11.33 24.07
C GLU A 30 -20.24 12.15 23.38
N ASP A 31 -19.79 13.22 24.02
CA ASP A 31 -18.93 14.23 23.39
C ASP A 31 -17.56 13.74 22.91
N ASN A 32 -17.06 12.61 23.43
CA ASN A 32 -15.74 12.09 23.10
C ASN A 32 -15.76 10.79 22.27
N ILE A 33 -16.94 10.25 21.91
CA ILE A 33 -17.03 8.97 21.20
C ILE A 33 -16.45 9.09 19.79
N GLU A 34 -16.79 10.16 19.06
CA GLU A 34 -16.35 10.35 17.67
C GLU A 34 -14.82 10.54 17.59
N GLU A 35 -14.24 11.30 18.52
CA GLU A 35 -12.80 11.51 18.64
C GLU A 35 -12.08 10.19 19.00
N THR A 36 -12.64 9.44 19.95
CA THR A 36 -12.10 8.14 20.35
C THR A 36 -12.14 7.12 19.22
N ILE A 37 -13.23 7.10 18.42
CA ILE A 37 -13.36 6.23 17.25
C ILE A 37 -12.31 6.60 16.20
N LEU A 38 -12.16 7.90 15.89
CA LEU A 38 -11.16 8.36 14.91
C LEU A 38 -9.74 7.99 15.35
N LYS A 39 -9.39 8.27 16.60
CA LYS A 39 -8.09 7.92 17.17
C LYS A 39 -7.81 6.42 17.05
N LYS A 40 -8.72 5.57 17.54
CA LYS A 40 -8.58 4.11 17.46
C LYS A 40 -8.54 3.59 16.04
N SER A 41 -9.26 4.22 15.11
CA SER A 41 -9.24 3.85 13.70
C SER A 41 -7.88 4.16 13.05
N ILE A 42 -7.28 5.31 13.37
CA ILE A 42 -5.95 5.66 12.87
C ILE A 42 -4.91 4.71 13.48
N GLU A 43 -4.87 4.58 14.81
CA GLU A 43 -3.91 3.70 15.51
C GLU A 43 -4.03 2.22 15.08
N GLY A 44 -5.24 1.75 14.78
CA GLY A 44 -5.50 0.38 14.33
C GLY A 44 -5.08 0.11 12.88
N ASN A 45 -5.15 1.11 12.00
CA ASN A 45 -4.78 0.97 10.59
C ASN A 45 -3.31 1.37 10.31
N PHE A 46 -2.75 2.27 11.12
CA PHE A 46 -1.36 2.70 11.05
C PHE A 46 -0.66 2.29 12.35
N ARG A 47 -0.23 1.04 12.41
CA ARG A 47 0.43 0.47 13.59
C ARG A 47 1.68 1.27 13.94
N GLY A 48 1.89 1.51 15.23
CA GLY A 48 3.02 2.30 15.71
C GLY A 48 2.86 3.82 15.60
N SER A 49 1.71 4.32 15.08
CA SER A 49 1.42 5.75 15.09
C SER A 49 0.92 6.20 16.47
N GLU A 50 1.42 7.33 16.94
CA GLU A 50 0.88 8.03 18.10
C GLU A 50 -0.06 9.14 17.62
N VAL A 51 -1.31 9.10 18.09
CA VAL A 51 -2.33 10.10 17.79
C VAL A 51 -2.62 10.93 19.04
N GLU A 52 -2.26 12.19 18.98
CA GLU A 52 -2.52 13.14 20.05
C GLU A 52 -3.81 13.94 19.78
N LEU A 53 -4.58 14.18 20.82
CA LEU A 53 -5.71 15.11 20.75
C LEU A 53 -5.17 16.54 20.82
N VAL A 54 -5.56 17.35 19.85
CA VAL A 54 -5.17 18.76 19.79
C VAL A 54 -6.07 19.57 20.70
N ASP A 55 -5.48 20.33 21.59
CA ASP A 55 -6.21 21.22 22.49
C ASP A 55 -6.85 22.42 21.76
N GLU A 56 -7.74 23.11 22.43
CA GLU A 56 -8.44 24.26 21.87
C GLU A 56 -7.49 25.41 21.52
N GLN A 57 -6.42 25.61 22.27
CA GLN A 57 -5.44 26.65 22.04
C GLN A 57 -4.66 26.40 20.74
N LYS A 58 -4.17 25.19 20.53
CA LYS A 58 -3.46 24.79 19.31
C LYS A 58 -4.40 24.77 18.10
N THR A 59 -5.65 24.32 18.29
CA THR A 59 -6.69 24.37 17.26
C THR A 59 -6.95 25.82 16.81
N ASN A 60 -7.15 26.75 17.74
CA ASN A 60 -7.35 28.15 17.43
C ASN A 60 -6.13 28.79 16.75
N ALA A 61 -4.92 28.37 17.10
CA ALA A 61 -3.69 28.82 16.45
C ALA A 61 -3.65 28.40 14.97
N ILE A 62 -3.95 27.12 14.65
CA ILE A 62 -4.00 26.60 13.29
C ILE A 62 -5.09 27.31 12.47
N LEU A 63 -6.29 27.46 13.03
CA LEU A 63 -7.37 28.19 12.37
C LEU A 63 -7.03 29.67 12.17
N GLY A 64 -6.29 30.27 13.09
CA GLY A 64 -5.77 31.64 12.98
C GLY A 64 -4.75 31.74 11.83
N GLU A 65 -3.86 30.77 11.71
CA GLU A 65 -2.90 30.71 10.60
C GLU A 65 -3.60 30.61 9.25
N LEU A 66 -4.60 29.71 9.10
CA LEU A 66 -5.43 29.61 7.88
C LEU A 66 -6.06 30.93 7.47
N ARG A 67 -6.59 31.69 8.44
CA ARG A 67 -7.23 33.00 8.18
C ARG A 67 -6.24 34.07 7.75
N ASN A 68 -5.01 33.99 8.25
CA ASN A 68 -3.98 35.01 8.03
C ASN A 68 -3.12 34.77 6.79
N LYS A 69 -3.13 33.57 6.21
CA LYS A 69 -2.37 33.27 4.97
C LYS A 69 -2.79 34.19 3.84
N ARG A 70 -1.80 34.81 3.19
CA ARG A 70 -2.02 35.86 2.19
C ARG A 70 -2.58 35.31 0.88
N PHE A 71 -2.08 34.18 0.42
CA PHE A 71 -2.46 33.59 -0.86
C PHE A 71 -3.20 32.27 -0.63
N VAL A 72 -4.31 32.13 -1.33
CA VAL A 72 -5.18 30.95 -1.25
C VAL A 72 -5.58 30.55 -2.67
N SER A 73 -5.56 29.26 -2.97
CA SER A 73 -6.15 28.70 -4.16
C SER A 73 -6.92 27.43 -3.85
N CYS A 74 -7.76 26.98 -4.78
CA CYS A 74 -8.51 25.72 -4.65
C CYS A 74 -8.20 24.83 -5.84
N ILE A 75 -8.24 23.53 -5.60
CA ILE A 75 -8.14 22.50 -6.64
C ILE A 75 -9.49 21.80 -6.75
N ASP A 76 -10.04 21.79 -7.95
CA ASP A 76 -11.24 21.03 -8.32
C ASP A 76 -10.85 19.86 -9.22
N GLY A 77 -11.72 18.88 -9.32
CA GLY A 77 -11.51 17.70 -10.15
C GLY A 77 -11.34 16.42 -9.33
N VAL A 78 -11.11 15.32 -10.03
CA VAL A 78 -11.02 13.99 -9.44
C VAL A 78 -9.58 13.52 -9.54
N PRO A 79 -8.98 13.00 -8.45
CA PRO A 79 -7.64 12.43 -8.50
C PRO A 79 -7.61 11.21 -9.42
N GLY A 80 -6.50 11.00 -10.07
CA GLY A 80 -6.30 9.84 -10.92
C GLY A 80 -5.95 8.61 -10.08
N ILE A 81 -6.49 7.46 -10.48
CA ILE A 81 -6.15 6.16 -9.88
C ILE A 81 -5.09 5.52 -10.77
N ASN A 82 -3.95 5.16 -10.21
CA ASN A 82 -2.90 4.42 -10.91
C ASN A 82 -3.26 2.93 -10.95
N LYS A 83 -2.76 2.22 -11.95
CA LYS A 83 -2.94 0.77 -12.08
C LYS A 83 -2.20 0.01 -10.98
N ASP A 84 -1.07 0.53 -10.54
CA ASP A 84 -0.36 0.04 -9.37
C ASP A 84 -0.98 0.67 -8.11
N GLU A 85 -1.62 -0.17 -7.29
CA GLU A 85 -2.24 0.28 -6.05
C GLU A 85 -1.24 0.94 -5.10
N ALA A 86 0.00 0.47 -5.05
CA ALA A 86 1.03 1.05 -4.20
C ALA A 86 1.38 2.49 -4.63
N ALA A 87 1.36 2.80 -5.93
CA ALA A 87 1.64 4.13 -6.45
C ALA A 87 0.55 5.15 -6.08
N ASN A 88 -0.70 4.72 -5.87
CA ASN A 88 -1.81 5.60 -5.50
C ASN A 88 -1.60 6.33 -4.17
N PHE A 89 -0.83 5.74 -3.24
CA PHE A 89 -0.66 6.27 -1.89
C PHE A 89 0.70 6.96 -1.66
N GLN A 90 1.54 7.08 -2.69
CA GLN A 90 2.84 7.76 -2.60
C GLN A 90 2.76 9.27 -2.85
N GLY A 91 1.59 9.79 -3.21
CA GLY A 91 1.41 11.21 -3.54
C GLY A 91 1.70 12.13 -2.35
N VAL A 92 1.23 11.76 -1.16
CA VAL A 92 1.42 12.56 0.07
C VAL A 92 2.90 12.57 0.49
N ASP A 93 3.60 11.43 0.44
CA ASP A 93 5.03 11.34 0.75
C ASP A 93 5.85 12.30 -0.13
N ARG A 94 5.60 12.25 -1.45
CA ARG A 94 6.29 13.09 -2.42
C ARG A 94 5.92 14.57 -2.31
N LEU A 95 4.67 14.88 -1.94
CA LEU A 95 4.24 16.25 -1.69
C LEU A 95 5.04 16.85 -0.53
N VAL A 96 5.16 16.11 0.57
CA VAL A 96 5.93 16.53 1.74
C VAL A 96 7.40 16.72 1.39
N ASP A 97 8.01 15.76 0.70
CA ASP A 97 9.43 15.85 0.29
C ASP A 97 9.70 17.05 -0.61
N THR A 98 8.78 17.33 -1.56
CA THR A 98 8.93 18.46 -2.51
C THR A 98 8.76 19.81 -1.82
N MET A 99 7.94 19.87 -0.76
CA MET A 99 7.61 21.10 -0.04
C MET A 99 8.38 21.25 1.28
N LEU A 100 9.39 20.41 1.53
CA LEU A 100 10.20 20.47 2.74
C LEU A 100 10.90 21.82 2.89
N GLY A 101 10.80 22.40 4.09
CA GLY A 101 11.36 23.72 4.40
C GLY A 101 10.45 24.91 4.07
N ASP A 102 9.27 24.66 3.52
CA ASP A 102 8.28 25.68 3.20
C ASP A 102 7.13 25.73 4.23
N GLU A 103 6.66 26.93 4.54
CA GLU A 103 5.49 27.15 5.41
C GLU A 103 4.20 27.23 4.61
N PHE A 104 3.51 26.10 4.50
CA PHE A 104 2.28 25.97 3.72
C PHE A 104 1.19 25.23 4.49
N LEU A 105 -0.04 25.33 3.99
CA LEU A 105 -1.16 24.49 4.45
C LEU A 105 -1.84 23.87 3.22
N PHE A 106 -1.97 22.56 3.25
CA PHE A 106 -2.75 21.79 2.30
C PHE A 106 -3.97 21.24 3.05
N VAL A 107 -5.16 21.70 2.67
CA VAL A 107 -6.39 21.44 3.43
C VAL A 107 -7.40 20.72 2.57
N VAL A 108 -7.92 19.61 3.05
CA VAL A 108 -9.01 18.85 2.41
C VAL A 108 -10.23 18.90 3.34
N SER A 109 -11.27 19.59 2.88
CA SER A 109 -12.57 19.63 3.56
C SER A 109 -13.52 18.68 2.84
N ALA A 110 -14.05 17.67 3.54
CA ALA A 110 -14.94 16.67 2.98
C ALA A 110 -16.24 16.59 3.80
N PHE A 111 -17.39 16.60 3.12
CA PHE A 111 -18.71 16.50 3.70
C PHE A 111 -19.41 15.26 3.17
N TYR A 112 -19.90 14.43 4.05
CA TYR A 112 -20.60 13.21 3.67
C TYR A 112 -21.90 13.52 2.92
N LEU A 113 -22.08 12.87 1.79
CA LEU A 113 -23.29 12.91 0.98
C LEU A 113 -24.18 11.73 1.36
N ASN A 114 -25.38 12.04 1.87
CA ASN A 114 -26.33 11.01 2.25
C ASN A 114 -26.90 10.25 1.04
N GLN A 115 -27.54 9.11 1.29
CA GLN A 115 -28.08 8.23 0.27
C GLN A 115 -28.99 8.94 -0.73
N GLY A 116 -29.89 9.82 -0.27
CA GLY A 116 -30.81 10.56 -1.13
C GLY A 116 -30.10 11.49 -2.13
N ILE A 117 -28.95 12.06 -1.72
CA ILE A 117 -28.13 12.87 -2.62
C ILE A 117 -27.43 11.98 -3.65
N ILE A 118 -26.91 10.81 -3.24
CA ILE A 118 -26.27 9.85 -4.14
C ILE A 118 -27.26 9.37 -5.20
N ASP A 119 -28.49 9.04 -4.82
CA ASP A 119 -29.54 8.63 -5.75
C ASP A 119 -29.89 9.76 -6.73
N THR A 120 -29.91 11.01 -6.25
CA THR A 120 -30.10 12.19 -7.11
C THR A 120 -28.96 12.34 -8.11
N LEU A 121 -27.70 12.16 -7.68
CA LEU A 121 -26.54 12.20 -8.57
C LEU A 121 -26.60 11.10 -9.63
N LYS A 122 -27.02 9.87 -9.27
CA LYS A 122 -27.21 8.77 -10.21
C LYS A 122 -28.28 9.12 -11.25
N THR A 123 -29.41 9.64 -10.80
CA THR A 123 -30.49 10.09 -11.72
C THR A 123 -29.98 11.16 -12.69
N ASN A 124 -29.20 12.12 -12.21
CA ASN A 124 -28.62 13.16 -13.06
C ASN A 124 -27.59 12.61 -14.08
N VAL A 125 -26.78 11.59 -13.72
CA VAL A 125 -25.87 10.93 -14.65
C VAL A 125 -26.65 10.14 -15.71
N CYS A 126 -27.72 9.44 -15.34
CA CYS A 126 -28.62 8.80 -16.29
C CYS A 126 -29.26 9.82 -17.22
N SER A 127 -29.75 10.94 -16.69
CA SER A 127 -30.32 12.03 -17.51
C SER A 127 -29.27 12.63 -18.47
N PHE A 128 -28.01 12.75 -18.05
CA PHE A 128 -26.91 13.15 -18.94
C PHE A 128 -26.72 12.13 -20.08
N TYR A 129 -26.67 10.85 -19.75
CA TYR A 129 -26.55 9.78 -20.75
C TYR A 129 -27.70 9.80 -21.76
N ASP A 130 -28.95 9.92 -21.27
CA ASP A 130 -30.14 9.98 -22.10
C ASP A 130 -30.14 11.20 -23.05
N GLN A 131 -29.63 12.34 -22.58
CA GLN A 131 -29.49 13.55 -23.41
C GLN A 131 -28.39 13.40 -24.47
N MET A 132 -27.35 12.61 -24.22
CA MET A 132 -26.27 12.34 -25.18
C MET A 132 -26.66 11.31 -26.23
N THR A 133 -27.55 10.38 -25.90
CA THR A 133 -27.97 9.28 -26.79
C THR A 133 -28.44 9.75 -28.17
N PRO A 134 -29.36 10.71 -28.32
CA PRO A 134 -29.80 11.18 -29.64
C PRO A 134 -28.73 11.95 -30.42
N LEU A 135 -27.68 12.43 -29.73
CA LEU A 135 -26.56 13.15 -30.36
C LEU A 135 -25.45 12.18 -30.83
N ALA A 136 -25.42 10.96 -30.30
CA ALA A 136 -24.40 9.96 -30.60
C ALA A 136 -24.53 9.39 -32.02
N LYS A 137 -25.74 9.30 -32.52
CA LYS A 137 -26.05 8.69 -33.82
C LYS A 137 -26.98 9.58 -34.61
N ASN A 138 -26.59 9.96 -35.82
CA ASN A 138 -27.47 10.59 -36.82
C ASN A 138 -27.69 9.60 -37.96
N THR A 139 -28.93 9.18 -38.15
CA THR A 139 -29.31 8.33 -39.29
C THR A 139 -29.93 9.21 -40.37
N GLU A 140 -29.29 9.34 -41.50
CA GLU A 140 -29.82 10.00 -42.67
C GLU A 140 -30.34 8.94 -43.64
N GLN A 141 -31.66 8.92 -43.88
CA GLN A 141 -32.28 7.98 -44.82
C GLN A 141 -32.56 8.70 -46.15
N ARG A 142 -32.00 8.18 -47.22
CA ARG A 142 -32.31 8.60 -48.57
C ARG A 142 -33.05 7.46 -49.28
N GLY A 143 -34.32 7.67 -49.55
CA GLY A 143 -35.14 6.73 -50.30
C GLY A 143 -35.37 7.19 -51.72
N SER A 144 -35.16 6.32 -52.71
CA SER A 144 -35.64 6.51 -54.06
C SER A 144 -36.71 5.46 -54.33
N SER A 145 -37.93 5.87 -54.73
CA SER A 145 -38.98 4.98 -55.16
C SER A 145 -39.22 5.14 -56.68
N GLU A 146 -39.08 4.06 -57.44
CA GLU A 146 -39.48 4.01 -58.83
C GLU A 146 -40.85 3.26 -58.89
N GLY A 147 -41.91 4.00 -59.20
CA GLY A 147 -43.24 3.43 -59.44
C GLY A 147 -43.53 3.36 -60.94
N PHE A 148 -43.85 2.17 -61.43
CA PHE A 148 -44.35 2.01 -62.76
C PHE A 148 -45.90 2.00 -62.70
N SER A 149 -46.55 3.07 -63.18
CA SER A 149 -47.97 3.04 -63.45
C SER A 149 -48.16 2.74 -64.92
N LYS A 150 -49.14 1.88 -65.22
CA LYS A 150 -49.46 1.40 -66.57
C LYS A 150 -50.19 2.45 -67.45
N SER A 151 -50.05 3.74 -67.17
CA SER A 151 -50.41 4.85 -68.02
C SER A 151 -49.14 5.62 -68.37
N THR A 152 -48.83 5.66 -69.62
CA THR A 152 -47.73 6.29 -70.30
C THR A 152 -47.23 7.61 -69.67
N GLY A 153 -46.42 7.53 -68.64
CA GLY A 153 -45.77 8.68 -68.03
C GLY A 153 -44.74 8.23 -66.97
N LYS A 154 -43.45 8.39 -67.27
CA LYS A 154 -42.34 8.10 -66.34
C LYS A 154 -42.15 9.32 -65.41
N THR A 155 -42.61 9.20 -64.16
CA THR A 155 -42.36 10.24 -63.16
C THR A 155 -41.28 9.76 -62.24
N VAL A 156 -40.14 10.42 -62.29
CA VAL A 156 -39.04 10.23 -61.28
C VAL A 156 -39.25 11.30 -60.22
N GLY A 157 -39.69 10.88 -59.02
CA GLY A 157 -39.84 11.79 -57.89
C GLY A 157 -38.72 11.56 -56.90
N ASN A 158 -37.84 12.55 -56.68
CA ASN A 158 -36.95 12.60 -55.54
C ASN A 158 -37.70 13.23 -54.37
N ASN A 159 -38.08 12.45 -53.38
CA ASN A 159 -38.62 12.99 -52.14
C ASN A 159 -37.53 13.05 -51.09
N GLU A 160 -37.07 14.22 -50.77
CA GLU A 160 -36.34 14.48 -49.53
C GLU A 160 -37.37 14.71 -48.42
N SER A 161 -37.54 13.73 -47.52
CA SER A 161 -38.37 13.95 -46.35
C SER A 161 -37.51 14.08 -45.10
N LYS A 162 -37.50 15.31 -44.54
CA LYS A 162 -37.09 15.52 -43.16
C LYS A 162 -38.30 15.18 -42.28
N SER A 163 -38.31 14.01 -41.66
CA SER A 163 -39.35 13.68 -40.69
C SER A 163 -38.78 13.72 -39.28
N SER A 164 -39.19 14.73 -38.52
CA SER A 164 -39.26 14.66 -37.08
C SER A 164 -40.67 14.19 -36.71
N SER A 165 -40.85 12.93 -36.41
CA SER A 165 -42.16 12.46 -35.92
C SER A 165 -42.00 11.27 -35.00
N ASP A 166 -42.59 11.40 -33.81
CA ASP A 166 -42.96 10.31 -32.94
C ASP A 166 -43.94 9.39 -33.69
N SER A 167 -43.49 8.26 -34.19
CA SER A 167 -44.37 7.22 -34.63
C SER A 167 -43.97 5.87 -34.06
N LYS A 168 -44.86 5.32 -33.21
CA LYS A 168 -44.84 3.92 -32.81
C LYS A 168 -45.18 3.06 -34.01
N SER A 169 -44.20 2.58 -34.75
CA SER A 169 -44.42 1.53 -35.73
C SER A 169 -43.82 0.22 -35.22
N LYS A 170 -44.68 -0.80 -35.02
CA LYS A 170 -44.25 -2.19 -34.86
C LYS A 170 -43.85 -2.73 -36.22
N SER A 171 -42.60 -2.65 -36.59
CA SER A 171 -42.09 -3.39 -37.74
C SER A 171 -41.37 -4.65 -37.24
N LYS A 172 -41.82 -5.83 -37.67
CA LYS A 172 -41.04 -7.07 -37.57
C LYS A 172 -40.08 -7.09 -38.76
N GLY A 173 -38.89 -6.56 -38.54
CA GLY A 173 -37.78 -6.69 -39.48
C GLY A 173 -36.84 -7.80 -39.03
N ILE A 174 -36.56 -8.74 -39.90
CA ILE A 174 -35.53 -9.76 -39.67
C ILE A 174 -34.22 -9.20 -40.24
N THR A 175 -33.28 -8.89 -39.38
CA THR A 175 -31.97 -8.36 -39.77
C THR A 175 -30.90 -9.43 -39.59
N LYS A 176 -30.24 -9.85 -40.70
CA LYS A 176 -29.00 -10.65 -40.64
C LYS A 176 -27.81 -9.70 -40.63
N SER A 177 -27.10 -9.61 -39.53
CA SER A 177 -25.81 -8.98 -39.51
C SER A 177 -24.70 -10.04 -39.30
N THR A 178 -23.83 -10.16 -40.30
CA THR A 178 -22.62 -10.99 -40.15
C THR A 178 -21.46 -10.05 -39.84
N THR A 179 -21.06 -9.99 -38.57
CA THR A 179 -19.87 -9.26 -38.15
C THR A 179 -18.74 -10.27 -37.95
N THR A 180 -17.75 -10.26 -38.82
CA THR A 180 -16.54 -11.05 -38.64
C THR A 180 -15.51 -10.15 -37.97
N SER A 181 -15.47 -10.16 -36.64
CA SER A 181 -14.33 -9.60 -35.88
C SER A 181 -13.49 -10.75 -35.35
N GLN A 182 -12.24 -10.84 -35.81
CA GLN A 182 -11.27 -11.73 -35.22
C GLN A 182 -10.74 -11.06 -33.93
N THR A 183 -11.32 -11.44 -32.80
CA THR A 183 -10.69 -11.21 -31.50
C THR A 183 -10.60 -12.56 -30.79
N LYS A 184 -9.41 -13.05 -30.58
CA LYS A 184 -9.17 -14.22 -29.73
C LYS A 184 -9.49 -13.85 -28.27
N SER A 185 -10.62 -14.32 -27.77
CA SER A 185 -10.81 -14.54 -26.36
C SER A 185 -11.81 -15.67 -26.15
N ASN A 186 -11.40 -16.67 -25.40
CA ASN A 186 -12.21 -17.81 -25.01
C ASN A 186 -13.37 -17.36 -24.11
N SER A 187 -14.60 -17.53 -24.57
CA SER A 187 -15.74 -17.75 -23.68
C SER A 187 -16.89 -18.39 -24.49
N ASN A 188 -17.40 -19.48 -23.97
CA ASN A 188 -18.54 -20.22 -24.48
C ASN A 188 -19.78 -19.34 -24.47
N ILE A 189 -20.38 -19.13 -25.64
CA ILE A 189 -21.76 -18.62 -25.76
C ILE A 189 -22.52 -19.54 -26.68
N GLN A 190 -23.65 -20.04 -26.18
CA GLN A 190 -24.60 -20.86 -26.91
C GLN A 190 -25.23 -20.07 -28.09
N ASN A 191 -25.18 -20.65 -29.27
CA ASN A 191 -25.87 -20.16 -30.45
C ASN A 191 -27.36 -20.38 -30.35
N SER A 192 -28.16 -19.30 -30.42
CA SER A 192 -29.52 -19.32 -30.92
C SER A 192 -29.54 -18.62 -32.27
N GLY A 193 -29.70 -19.41 -33.33
CA GLY A 193 -29.68 -18.90 -34.68
C GLY A 193 -30.97 -18.18 -35.05
N THR A 194 -30.84 -17.01 -35.61
CA THR A 194 -31.92 -16.35 -36.38
C THR A 194 -31.36 -15.95 -37.73
N GLU A 195 -31.92 -16.52 -38.78
CA GLU A 195 -31.51 -16.27 -40.17
C GLU A 195 -32.13 -14.99 -40.71
N GLY A 196 -31.35 -14.00 -41.00
CA GLY A 196 -31.72 -12.84 -41.81
C GLY A 196 -30.47 -12.32 -42.54
N SER A 197 -30.43 -12.25 -43.88
CA SER A 197 -29.26 -11.83 -44.64
C SER A 197 -29.28 -10.34 -44.95
N SER A 198 -28.28 -9.61 -44.42
CA SER A 198 -27.90 -8.30 -44.95
C SER A 198 -26.42 -8.31 -45.29
N ASN A 199 -26.04 -7.99 -46.51
CA ASN A 199 -24.66 -7.73 -46.89
C ASN A 199 -24.31 -6.30 -46.50
N SER A 200 -23.41 -6.13 -45.55
CA SER A 200 -22.80 -4.84 -45.26
C SER A 200 -21.32 -4.90 -45.63
N ASP A 201 -20.94 -4.13 -46.64
CA ASP A 201 -19.52 -3.86 -46.91
C ASP A 201 -19.06 -2.70 -45.99
N SER A 202 -18.22 -3.01 -45.04
CA SER A 202 -17.57 -2.00 -44.21
C SER A 202 -16.09 -1.86 -44.61
N SER A 203 -15.74 -0.75 -45.22
CA SER A 203 -14.34 -0.36 -45.37
C SER A 203 -13.96 0.56 -44.18
N SER A 204 -13.09 0.06 -43.32
CA SER A 204 -12.51 0.87 -42.25
C SER A 204 -11.28 1.63 -42.73
N HIS A 205 -11.37 2.93 -42.87
CA HIS A 205 -10.24 3.83 -42.87
C HIS A 205 -10.10 4.43 -41.46
N THR A 206 -8.91 4.33 -40.93
CA THR A 206 -8.52 4.86 -39.62
C THR A 206 -8.42 6.38 -39.67
N ASP A 207 -9.57 7.03 -39.63
CA ASP A 207 -9.68 8.44 -39.24
C ASP A 207 -11.08 8.63 -38.64
N GLN A 208 -11.13 9.07 -37.44
CA GLN A 208 -12.15 9.48 -36.49
C GLN A 208 -13.64 9.55 -36.90
N GLN A 209 -14.05 8.94 -38.01
CA GLN A 209 -15.46 8.84 -38.44
C GLN A 209 -15.76 7.44 -39.00
N SER A 210 -16.53 6.63 -38.26
CA SER A 210 -17.06 5.39 -38.78
C SER A 210 -18.39 5.66 -39.55
N SER A 211 -18.47 5.33 -40.83
CA SER A 211 -19.68 5.34 -41.61
C SER A 211 -20.06 3.93 -41.98
N GLY A 212 -21.25 3.48 -41.58
CA GLY A 212 -21.80 2.18 -41.95
C GLY A 212 -22.84 2.35 -43.08
N PHE A 213 -22.81 1.46 -44.07
CA PHE A 213 -23.72 1.40 -45.18
C PHE A 213 -24.67 0.20 -44.97
N SER A 214 -25.98 0.41 -44.95
CA SER A 214 -26.94 -0.69 -44.99
C SER A 214 -27.90 -0.53 -46.16
N LYS A 215 -28.03 -1.58 -47.00
CA LYS A 215 -29.01 -1.66 -48.08
C LYS A 215 -30.13 -2.59 -47.64
N SER A 216 -31.34 -2.08 -47.52
CA SER A 216 -32.52 -2.91 -47.29
C SER A 216 -33.43 -2.90 -48.51
N GLU A 217 -33.75 -4.09 -49.05
CA GLU A 217 -34.76 -4.25 -50.08
C GLU A 217 -36.03 -4.80 -49.42
N SER A 218 -37.14 -4.06 -49.48
CA SER A 218 -38.45 -4.54 -49.07
C SER A 218 -39.34 -4.67 -50.29
N SER A 219 -39.93 -5.86 -50.56
CA SER A 219 -40.99 -6.04 -51.56
C SER A 219 -42.32 -6.16 -50.84
N THR A 220 -43.28 -5.29 -51.22
CA THR A 220 -44.65 -5.39 -50.74
C THR A 220 -45.52 -5.96 -51.92
N GLU A 221 -46.08 -7.15 -51.73
CA GLU A 221 -47.07 -7.70 -52.67
C GLU A 221 -48.42 -7.01 -52.43
N GLY A 222 -48.70 -6.05 -53.25
CA GLY A 222 -49.98 -5.44 -53.46
C GLY A 222 -50.05 -5.10 -54.93
N THR A 223 -51.24 -4.96 -55.53
CA THR A 223 -51.49 -4.74 -56.95
C THR A 223 -50.76 -3.56 -57.63
N ASN A 224 -49.74 -2.99 -56.94
CA ASN A 224 -48.78 -2.02 -57.44
C ASN A 224 -47.40 -2.52 -57.08
N THR A 225 -46.61 -3.03 -57.98
CA THR A 225 -45.24 -3.42 -57.83
C THR A 225 -44.34 -2.16 -57.86
N GLY A 226 -44.02 -1.63 -56.69
CA GLY A 226 -43.05 -0.57 -56.55
C GLY A 226 -41.79 -1.14 -55.83
N LYS A 227 -40.62 -1.04 -56.46
CA LYS A 227 -39.33 -1.25 -55.76
C LYS A 227 -38.93 0.05 -55.12
N SER A 228 -38.89 0.08 -53.79
CA SER A 228 -38.27 1.18 -53.05
C SER A 228 -36.94 0.74 -52.50
N THR A 229 -35.88 1.48 -52.81
CA THR A 229 -34.54 1.26 -52.28
C THR A 229 -34.24 2.40 -51.30
N THR A 230 -34.12 2.07 -50.04
CA THR A 230 -33.77 3.04 -48.99
C THR A 230 -32.31 2.85 -48.59
N PHE A 231 -31.53 3.88 -48.72
CA PHE A 231 -30.15 3.92 -48.24
C PHE A 231 -30.14 4.66 -46.92
N SER A 232 -29.70 4.00 -45.86
CA SER A 232 -29.49 4.62 -44.54
C SER A 232 -28.02 4.81 -44.28
N PHE A 233 -27.63 6.04 -43.97
CA PHE A 233 -26.28 6.40 -43.56
C PHE A 233 -26.31 6.67 -42.07
N GLU A 234 -25.55 5.89 -41.29
CA GLU A 234 -25.38 6.13 -39.88
C GLU A 234 -24.05 6.83 -39.63
N ARG A 235 -24.10 8.05 -39.10
CA ARG A 235 -22.93 8.78 -38.67
C ARG A 235 -22.88 8.80 -37.16
N SER A 236 -21.84 8.23 -36.58
CA SER A 236 -21.57 8.29 -35.14
C SER A 236 -20.62 9.42 -34.80
N LYS A 237 -20.96 10.20 -33.77
CA LYS A 237 -20.06 11.22 -33.18
C LYS A 237 -19.24 10.59 -32.07
N LYS A 238 -17.97 10.29 -32.36
CA LYS A 238 -17.05 9.61 -31.43
C LYS A 238 -16.93 10.35 -30.09
N SER A 239 -16.81 11.68 -30.12
CA SER A 239 -16.72 12.49 -28.89
C SER A 239 -17.93 12.34 -27.97
N VAL A 240 -19.13 12.19 -28.52
CA VAL A 240 -20.34 11.99 -27.73
C VAL A 240 -20.36 10.55 -27.16
N GLN A 241 -19.99 9.57 -27.96
CA GLN A 241 -19.85 8.19 -27.49
C GLN A 241 -18.84 8.07 -26.35
N ASP A 242 -17.70 8.78 -26.41
CA ASP A 242 -16.70 8.78 -25.34
C ASP A 242 -17.24 9.37 -24.03
N TRP A 243 -18.14 10.36 -24.11
CA TRP A 243 -18.81 10.89 -22.92
C TRP A 243 -19.87 9.91 -22.38
N MET A 244 -20.56 9.18 -23.23
CA MET A 244 -21.52 8.16 -22.81
C MET A 244 -20.81 7.00 -22.10
N VAL A 245 -19.73 6.49 -22.68
CA VAL A 245 -18.88 5.45 -22.06
C VAL A 245 -18.33 5.95 -20.72
N TYR A 246 -17.89 7.21 -20.64
CA TYR A 246 -17.42 7.79 -19.39
C TYR A 246 -18.53 7.86 -18.33
N ALA A 247 -19.75 8.22 -18.72
CA ALA A 247 -20.90 8.25 -17.80
C ALA A 247 -21.22 6.85 -17.24
N GLU A 248 -21.23 5.83 -18.12
CA GLU A 248 -21.58 4.45 -17.76
C GLU A 248 -20.44 3.75 -17.02
N ASP A 249 -19.24 3.76 -17.58
CA ASP A 249 -18.12 2.98 -17.05
C ASP A 249 -17.35 3.66 -15.90
N PHE A 250 -17.45 4.97 -15.79
CA PHE A 250 -16.71 5.72 -14.77
C PHE A 250 -17.65 6.37 -13.74
N LEU A 251 -18.56 7.24 -14.15
CA LEU A 251 -19.38 8.00 -13.20
C LEU A 251 -20.36 7.12 -12.42
N LEU A 252 -21.10 6.23 -13.10
CA LEU A 252 -22.04 5.35 -12.40
C LEU A 252 -21.32 4.37 -11.47
N LYS A 253 -20.19 3.80 -11.89
CA LYS A 253 -19.40 2.90 -11.05
C LYS A 253 -18.84 3.61 -9.81
N ARG A 254 -18.42 4.88 -9.93
CA ARG A 254 -18.00 5.69 -8.77
C ARG A 254 -19.15 5.94 -7.79
N LEU A 255 -20.34 6.22 -8.32
CA LEU A 255 -21.54 6.43 -7.50
C LEU A 255 -22.00 5.13 -6.84
N ASP A 256 -21.94 3.98 -7.54
CA ASP A 256 -22.23 2.67 -6.97
C ASP A 256 -21.24 2.31 -5.87
N TYR A 257 -19.96 2.54 -6.09
CA TYR A 257 -18.92 2.37 -5.06
C TYR A 257 -19.17 3.31 -3.87
N GLY A 258 -19.47 4.58 -4.13
CA GLY A 258 -19.77 5.58 -3.12
C GLY A 258 -21.01 5.26 -2.31
N GLN A 259 -22.02 4.61 -2.90
CA GLN A 259 -23.22 4.14 -2.22
C GLN A 259 -22.89 3.09 -1.15
N GLY A 260 -21.96 2.18 -1.45
CA GLY A 260 -21.56 1.12 -0.52
C GLY A 260 -20.49 1.53 0.50
N LYS A 261 -19.59 2.46 0.15
CA LYS A 261 -18.39 2.80 0.94
C LYS A 261 -18.37 4.23 1.45
N GLY A 262 -19.18 5.12 0.88
CA GLY A 262 -19.25 6.54 1.21
C GLY A 262 -18.84 7.43 0.04
N LEU A 263 -19.58 8.53 -0.10
CA LEU A 263 -19.33 9.59 -1.06
C LEU A 263 -19.27 10.94 -0.31
N PHE A 264 -18.34 11.79 -0.69
CA PHE A 264 -18.10 13.05 -0.01
C PHE A 264 -18.03 14.20 -1.01
N MET A 265 -18.65 15.31 -0.67
CA MET A 265 -18.39 16.58 -1.32
C MET A 265 -17.09 17.14 -0.79
N THR A 266 -16.10 17.30 -1.64
CA THR A 266 -14.72 17.60 -1.26
C THR A 266 -14.27 18.92 -1.88
N ASN A 267 -13.57 19.72 -1.08
CA ASN A 267 -12.83 20.91 -1.52
C ASN A 267 -11.38 20.79 -1.06
N ILE A 268 -10.44 20.98 -1.97
CA ILE A 268 -9.00 21.00 -1.70
C ILE A 268 -8.57 22.46 -1.74
N SER A 269 -7.99 22.95 -0.65
CA SER A 269 -7.57 24.34 -0.51
C SER A 269 -6.10 24.42 -0.14
N LEU A 270 -5.38 25.31 -0.78
CA LEU A 270 -3.94 25.53 -0.63
C LEU A 270 -3.70 26.93 -0.10
N PHE A 271 -2.81 27.04 0.89
CA PHE A 271 -2.53 28.31 1.55
C PHE A 271 -1.01 28.51 1.63
N ALA A 272 -0.56 29.71 1.32
CA ALA A 272 0.84 30.12 1.46
C ALA A 272 0.97 31.64 1.66
N ASP A 273 2.09 32.07 2.22
CA ASP A 273 2.39 33.50 2.38
C ASP A 273 3.09 34.09 1.17
N ASN A 274 3.63 33.25 0.27
CA ASN A 274 4.33 33.63 -0.94
C ASN A 274 3.65 33.03 -2.18
N LYS A 275 3.42 33.85 -3.21
CA LYS A 275 2.80 33.41 -4.46
C LYS A 275 3.62 32.34 -5.21
N GLN A 276 4.95 32.41 -5.15
CA GLN A 276 5.80 31.38 -5.78
C GLN A 276 5.67 30.03 -5.07
N MET A 277 5.61 30.05 -3.74
CA MET A 277 5.39 28.86 -2.93
C MET A 277 4.00 28.26 -3.20
N LEU A 278 2.96 29.10 -3.25
CA LEU A 278 1.62 28.63 -3.61
C LEU A 278 1.62 27.96 -4.99
N LYS A 279 2.27 28.58 -6.00
CA LYS A 279 2.34 28.00 -7.35
C LYS A 279 3.11 26.69 -7.40
N ARG A 280 4.17 26.54 -6.59
CA ARG A 280 4.88 25.27 -6.45
C ARG A 280 3.97 24.20 -5.82
N LEU A 281 3.27 24.53 -4.75
CA LEU A 281 2.33 23.62 -4.07
C LEU A 281 1.19 23.19 -5.02
N GLU A 282 0.62 24.12 -5.79
CA GLU A 282 -0.40 23.86 -6.82
C GLU A 282 0.09 22.84 -7.87
N ASN A 283 1.24 23.13 -8.46
CA ASN A 283 1.82 22.29 -9.50
C ASN A 283 2.20 20.89 -8.97
N THR A 284 2.77 20.85 -7.76
CA THR A 284 3.14 19.59 -7.12
C THR A 284 1.90 18.76 -6.81
N ALA A 285 0.89 19.35 -6.18
CA ALA A 285 -0.35 18.65 -5.84
C ALA A 285 -1.08 18.13 -7.09
N THR A 286 -1.24 18.96 -8.12
CA THR A 286 -1.89 18.54 -9.37
C THR A 286 -1.10 17.44 -10.08
N ALA A 287 0.22 17.53 -10.15
CA ALA A 287 1.05 16.53 -10.81
C ALA A 287 1.03 15.18 -10.08
N LEU A 288 1.13 15.19 -8.75
CA LEU A 288 1.22 13.97 -7.95
C LEU A 288 -0.12 13.23 -7.84
N PHE A 289 -1.22 13.95 -7.77
CA PHE A 289 -2.55 13.35 -7.59
C PHE A 289 -3.33 13.14 -8.89
N SER A 290 -2.80 13.52 -10.05
CA SER A 290 -3.49 13.35 -11.34
C SER A 290 -3.54 11.90 -11.84
N GLY A 291 -2.65 11.01 -11.39
CA GLY A 291 -2.60 9.61 -11.79
C GLY A 291 -2.30 9.39 -13.28
N GLU A 292 -2.22 8.11 -13.69
CA GLU A 292 -1.91 7.71 -15.07
C GLU A 292 -3.16 7.60 -15.96
N ALA A 293 -4.33 7.31 -15.37
CA ALA A 293 -5.56 7.10 -16.12
C ALA A 293 -6.16 8.44 -16.58
N GLY A 294 -6.39 8.57 -17.88
CA GLY A 294 -7.06 9.74 -18.45
C GLY A 294 -8.45 9.95 -17.84
N ASN A 295 -8.62 11.06 -17.13
CA ASN A 295 -9.88 11.48 -16.54
C ASN A 295 -10.45 12.67 -17.31
N LYS A 296 -11.77 12.71 -17.54
CA LYS A 296 -12.44 13.86 -18.19
C LYS A 296 -12.59 15.06 -17.23
N THR A 297 -12.39 14.84 -15.94
CA THR A 297 -12.41 15.85 -14.88
C THR A 297 -11.10 15.82 -14.09
N PRO A 298 -9.94 16.11 -14.73
CA PRO A 298 -8.65 16.11 -14.04
C PRO A 298 -8.60 17.20 -12.96
N LEU A 299 -7.62 17.09 -12.08
CA LEU A 299 -7.37 18.13 -11.08
C LEU A 299 -6.96 19.44 -11.77
N ILE A 300 -7.68 20.50 -11.48
CA ILE A 300 -7.49 21.84 -12.05
C ILE A 300 -7.42 22.87 -10.93
N VAL A 301 -6.41 23.73 -10.99
CA VAL A 301 -6.25 24.85 -10.06
C VAL A 301 -7.17 26.00 -10.47
N ASN A 302 -7.95 26.50 -9.52
CA ASN A 302 -8.77 27.69 -9.68
C ASN A 302 -8.07 28.88 -9.03
N GLU A 303 -7.47 29.73 -9.87
CA GLU A 303 -6.72 30.93 -9.42
C GLU A 303 -7.65 32.16 -9.23
N ASP A 304 -8.77 32.23 -9.96
CA ASP A 304 -9.64 33.42 -10.04
C ASP A 304 -10.83 33.36 -9.07
N LEU A 305 -10.63 32.82 -7.88
CA LEU A 305 -11.66 32.83 -6.85
C LEU A 305 -11.93 34.24 -6.34
N LYS A 306 -13.19 34.68 -6.40
CA LYS A 306 -13.60 35.95 -5.79
C LYS A 306 -13.38 35.93 -4.28
N GLU A 307 -13.03 37.08 -3.71
CA GLU A 307 -12.69 37.21 -2.28
C GLU A 307 -13.78 36.63 -1.34
N ILE A 308 -15.07 36.77 -1.71
CA ILE A 308 -16.17 36.20 -0.94
C ILE A 308 -16.11 34.67 -0.80
N TYR A 309 -15.57 33.96 -1.81
CA TYR A 309 -15.42 32.52 -1.76
C TYR A 309 -14.18 32.11 -0.98
N LEU A 310 -13.10 32.90 -1.06
CA LEU A 310 -11.89 32.72 -0.28
C LEU A 310 -12.15 32.86 1.22
N ASP A 311 -13.03 33.76 1.63
CA ASP A 311 -13.44 33.90 3.04
C ASP A 311 -14.14 32.62 3.55
N ASN A 312 -14.99 32.00 2.73
CA ASN A 312 -15.60 30.71 3.07
C ASN A 312 -14.56 29.59 3.22
N VAL A 313 -13.59 29.55 2.30
CA VAL A 313 -12.49 28.58 2.32
C VAL A 313 -11.64 28.73 3.59
N ARG A 314 -11.31 29.99 3.97
CA ARG A 314 -10.60 30.29 5.23
C ARG A 314 -11.38 29.90 6.49
N LYS A 315 -12.70 29.74 6.38
CA LYS A 315 -13.58 29.21 7.43
C LYS A 315 -13.82 27.72 7.33
N LEU A 316 -13.08 27.02 6.48
CA LEU A 316 -13.23 25.57 6.20
C LEU A 316 -14.63 25.19 5.68
N GLN A 317 -15.30 26.12 5.02
CA GLN A 317 -16.61 25.91 4.41
C GLN A 317 -16.44 25.72 2.91
N ILE A 318 -17.18 24.76 2.33
CA ILE A 318 -17.24 24.65 0.88
C ILE A 318 -17.96 25.88 0.32
N PRO A 319 -17.34 26.66 -0.58
CA PRO A 319 -17.97 27.81 -1.19
C PRO A 319 -19.23 27.43 -1.95
N LYS A 320 -20.26 28.28 -1.89
CA LYS A 320 -21.54 28.05 -2.54
C LYS A 320 -21.89 29.21 -3.44
N VAL A 321 -22.27 28.89 -4.68
CA VAL A 321 -22.76 29.89 -5.64
C VAL A 321 -24.28 29.76 -5.75
N ARG A 322 -25.00 30.80 -5.34
CA ARG A 322 -26.45 30.86 -5.41
C ARG A 322 -26.88 31.42 -6.75
N PHE A 323 -27.80 30.73 -7.40
CA PHE A 323 -28.48 31.19 -8.62
C PHE A 323 -29.93 31.50 -8.26
N ASN A 324 -30.36 32.72 -8.55
CA ASN A 324 -31.73 33.19 -8.32
C ASN A 324 -32.74 32.60 -9.34
N ARG A 325 -32.37 31.49 -9.98
CA ARG A 325 -33.20 30.70 -10.87
C ARG A 325 -32.94 29.22 -10.65
N ALA A 326 -33.95 28.40 -10.94
CA ALA A 326 -33.70 26.99 -11.05
C ALA A 326 -32.83 26.69 -12.29
N MET A 327 -31.81 25.88 -12.10
CA MET A 327 -31.08 25.30 -13.22
C MET A 327 -31.96 24.27 -13.93
N SER A 328 -31.90 24.23 -15.25
CA SER A 328 -32.56 23.17 -16.02
C SER A 328 -31.94 21.80 -15.70
N GLU A 329 -32.70 20.73 -15.93
CA GLU A 329 -32.21 19.35 -15.79
C GLU A 329 -30.94 19.13 -16.62
N LYS A 330 -30.85 19.75 -17.81
CA LYS A 330 -29.67 19.67 -18.68
C LYS A 330 -28.43 20.31 -18.03
N GLU A 331 -28.57 21.47 -17.42
CA GLU A 331 -27.47 22.16 -16.75
C GLU A 331 -27.00 21.35 -15.53
N VAL A 332 -27.93 20.81 -14.76
CA VAL A 332 -27.61 19.98 -13.59
C VAL A 332 -26.91 18.68 -14.02
N ALA A 333 -27.43 18.01 -15.05
CA ALA A 333 -26.87 16.77 -15.58
C ALA A 333 -25.42 16.98 -16.09
N VAL A 334 -25.15 18.04 -16.82
CA VAL A 334 -23.80 18.38 -17.28
C VAL A 334 -22.85 18.65 -16.10
N ARG A 335 -23.28 19.39 -15.09
CA ARG A 335 -22.46 19.64 -13.91
C ARG A 335 -22.17 18.36 -13.12
N THR A 336 -23.16 17.48 -12.99
CA THR A 336 -22.96 16.17 -12.36
C THR A 336 -21.98 15.31 -13.16
N ALA A 337 -22.02 15.35 -14.49
CA ALA A 337 -21.04 14.67 -15.34
C ALA A 337 -19.61 15.23 -15.16
N LEU A 338 -19.48 16.47 -14.73
CA LEU A 338 -18.21 17.10 -14.31
C LEU A 338 -17.86 16.86 -12.83
N SER A 339 -18.51 15.88 -12.18
CA SER A 339 -18.31 15.55 -10.76
C SER A 339 -18.64 16.69 -9.79
N GLN A 340 -19.50 17.62 -10.19
CA GLN A 340 -19.97 18.74 -9.38
C GLN A 340 -21.36 18.42 -8.77
N TYR A 341 -21.72 19.11 -7.69
CA TYR A 341 -23.00 18.97 -7.03
C TYR A 341 -23.82 20.26 -7.08
N VAL A 342 -25.06 20.15 -7.47
CA VAL A 342 -26.04 21.23 -7.47
C VAL A 342 -27.24 20.81 -6.65
N ALA A 343 -27.55 21.56 -5.59
CA ALA A 343 -28.81 21.42 -4.89
C ALA A 343 -29.84 22.38 -5.48
N SER A 344 -31.02 21.89 -5.82
CA SER A 344 -32.15 22.69 -6.32
C SER A 344 -33.28 22.69 -5.31
N ASN A 345 -33.82 23.86 -4.97
CA ASN A 345 -34.93 24.02 -4.06
C ASN A 345 -35.80 25.21 -4.50
N LYS A 346 -37.10 24.99 -4.65
CA LYS A 346 -38.16 26.01 -4.85
C LYS A 346 -37.75 27.24 -5.71
N GLY A 347 -37.31 26.99 -6.93
CA GLY A 347 -36.99 28.05 -7.89
C GLY A 347 -35.57 28.63 -7.80
N GLU A 348 -34.76 28.15 -6.89
CA GLU A 348 -33.34 28.50 -6.76
C GLU A 348 -32.45 27.29 -6.93
N SER A 349 -31.23 27.47 -7.41
CA SER A 349 -30.21 26.44 -7.43
C SER A 349 -28.96 26.91 -6.71
N MET A 350 -28.33 25.99 -6.01
CA MET A 350 -27.10 26.22 -5.26
C MET A 350 -26.03 25.25 -5.77
N TRP A 351 -25.01 25.78 -6.39
CA TRP A 351 -23.85 25.03 -6.81
C TRP A 351 -22.79 25.08 -5.72
N TYR A 352 -22.26 23.89 -5.35
CA TYR A 352 -21.15 23.76 -4.41
C TYR A 352 -19.84 23.73 -5.17
N TRP A 353 -18.93 24.62 -4.80
CA TRP A 353 -17.60 24.69 -5.40
C TRP A 353 -16.70 23.60 -4.81
N GLY A 354 -16.54 22.55 -5.51
CA GLY A 354 -15.79 21.36 -5.14
C GLY A 354 -16.24 20.17 -5.97
N THR A 355 -15.71 19.03 -5.68
CA THR A 355 -15.93 17.80 -6.44
C THR A 355 -16.43 16.70 -5.51
N TRP A 356 -17.45 15.94 -5.93
CA TRP A 356 -17.80 14.74 -5.17
C TRP A 356 -16.79 13.62 -5.45
N MET A 357 -16.30 13.01 -4.37
CA MET A 357 -15.27 11.99 -4.38
C MET A 357 -15.71 10.79 -3.56
N SER A 358 -15.36 9.59 -4.02
CA SER A 358 -15.49 8.36 -3.26
C SER A 358 -14.40 8.26 -2.17
N VAL A 359 -14.57 7.33 -1.23
CA VAL A 359 -13.58 7.09 -0.17
C VAL A 359 -12.19 6.76 -0.74
N ASN A 360 -12.11 5.97 -1.83
CA ASN A 360 -10.83 5.63 -2.45
C ASN A 360 -10.11 6.86 -3.01
N GLU A 361 -10.85 7.73 -3.71
CA GLU A 361 -10.31 8.96 -4.27
C GLU A 361 -9.88 9.93 -3.17
N LEU A 362 -10.67 10.03 -2.11
CA LEU A 362 -10.34 10.84 -0.95
C LEU A 362 -9.10 10.31 -0.22
N GLY A 363 -8.95 8.99 -0.12
CA GLY A 363 -7.80 8.34 0.49
C GLY A 363 -6.47 8.60 -0.23
N ILE A 364 -6.50 8.83 -1.55
CA ILE A 364 -5.31 9.22 -2.33
C ILE A 364 -4.79 10.59 -1.91
N ILE A 365 -5.70 11.53 -1.64
CA ILE A 365 -5.37 12.94 -1.34
C ILE A 365 -5.16 13.17 0.16
N ALA A 366 -5.96 12.49 1.00
CA ALA A 366 -6.02 12.71 2.45
C ALA A 366 -5.47 11.51 3.24
N GLY A 367 -4.54 10.77 2.67
CA GLY A 367 -3.86 9.67 3.34
C GLY A 367 -2.70 10.13 4.22
N LEU A 368 -2.23 9.25 5.09
CA LEU A 368 -0.97 9.43 5.81
C LEU A 368 0.21 8.95 4.94
N PRO A 369 1.42 9.52 5.13
CA PRO A 369 2.62 9.03 4.48
C PRO A 369 2.85 7.55 4.81
N ARG A 370 3.38 6.80 3.84
CA ARG A 370 3.77 5.40 4.01
C ARG A 370 5.27 5.21 4.23
N LYS A 371 6.02 6.29 4.12
CA LYS A 371 7.44 6.36 4.40
C LYS A 371 7.67 7.36 5.52
N GLU A 372 8.81 7.23 6.20
CA GLU A 372 9.24 8.27 7.13
C GLU A 372 9.41 9.60 6.39
N VAL A 373 8.81 10.63 6.95
CA VAL A 373 8.95 12.02 6.51
C VAL A 373 9.39 12.86 7.71
N VAL A 374 10.01 14.00 7.45
CA VAL A 374 10.49 14.87 8.52
C VAL A 374 9.31 15.35 9.38
N GLY A 375 9.27 14.92 10.63
CA GLY A 375 8.17 15.17 11.58
C GLY A 375 7.23 13.99 11.81
N LEU A 376 7.36 12.90 11.03
CA LEU A 376 6.61 11.67 11.25
C LEU A 376 7.56 10.47 11.11
N SER A 377 7.89 9.82 12.22
CA SER A 377 8.59 8.54 12.22
C SER A 377 7.58 7.40 12.10
N LEU A 378 7.84 6.48 11.18
CA LEU A 378 7.10 5.23 11.08
C LEU A 378 7.86 4.17 11.87
N ASN A 379 7.30 3.73 12.97
CA ASN A 379 7.80 2.53 13.63
C ASN A 379 7.39 1.32 12.79
N GLU A 380 8.33 0.74 12.05
CA GLU A 380 8.11 -0.56 11.41
C GLU A 380 7.93 -1.61 12.51
N GLU A 381 6.69 -1.88 12.87
CA GLU A 381 6.38 -3.04 13.71
C GLU A 381 6.40 -4.28 12.82
N VAL A 382 7.28 -5.22 13.18
CA VAL A 382 7.27 -6.56 12.59
C VAL A 382 5.98 -7.26 13.02
N ASP A 383 5.21 -7.77 12.08
CA ASP A 383 4.01 -8.54 12.37
C ASP A 383 4.37 -9.88 13.01
N PHE A 384 4.29 -9.95 14.33
CA PHE A 384 4.33 -11.21 15.07
C PHE A 384 2.93 -11.78 15.19
N GLY A 385 2.84 -13.14 15.24
CA GLY A 385 1.56 -13.81 15.53
C GLY A 385 1.01 -13.34 16.88
N LEU A 386 -0.23 -12.85 16.88
CA LEU A 386 -0.91 -12.39 18.09
C LEU A 386 -1.57 -13.54 18.89
N ASN A 387 -1.67 -14.73 18.28
CA ASN A 387 -2.23 -15.93 18.91
C ASN A 387 -1.17 -16.61 19.79
N TYR A 388 -0.99 -16.04 20.97
CA TYR A 388 -0.12 -16.60 21.99
C TYR A 388 -0.98 -17.19 23.12
N ASP A 389 -0.80 -18.48 23.39
CA ASP A 389 -1.46 -19.17 24.50
C ASP A 389 -0.42 -19.80 25.44
N SER A 390 -0.30 -19.21 26.63
CA SER A 390 0.58 -19.72 27.68
C SER A 390 -0.05 -20.91 28.45
N ASN A 391 -1.31 -21.23 28.22
CA ASN A 391 -2.01 -22.29 28.99
C ASN A 391 -1.49 -23.70 28.67
N ASN A 392 -0.88 -23.85 27.50
CA ASN A 392 -0.26 -25.12 27.08
C ASN A 392 1.09 -25.42 27.78
N ILE A 393 1.63 -24.44 28.53
CA ILE A 393 2.88 -24.61 29.28
C ILE A 393 2.55 -24.80 30.78
N ALA A 394 3.08 -25.86 31.39
CA ALA A 394 2.93 -26.05 32.82
C ALA A 394 3.49 -24.85 33.60
N VAL A 395 2.82 -24.45 34.68
CA VAL A 395 3.21 -23.22 35.42
C VAL A 395 4.67 -23.28 35.93
N SER A 396 5.14 -24.50 36.32
CA SER A 396 6.54 -24.73 36.75
C SER A 396 7.57 -24.52 35.64
N ASP A 397 7.15 -24.66 34.38
CA ASP A 397 8.03 -24.64 33.22
C ASP A 397 7.95 -23.33 32.45
N ARG A 398 7.13 -22.38 32.91
CA ARG A 398 6.97 -21.07 32.29
C ARG A 398 8.18 -20.20 32.60
N LEU A 399 8.83 -19.73 31.53
CA LEU A 399 9.86 -18.71 31.58
C LEU A 399 9.30 -17.41 31.02
N GLU A 400 8.87 -16.51 31.88
CA GLU A 400 8.31 -15.21 31.47
C GLU A 400 9.40 -14.30 30.90
N LEU A 401 9.26 -13.93 29.63
CA LEU A 401 10.16 -13.01 28.93
C LEU A 401 9.74 -11.56 29.10
N GLY A 402 8.45 -11.30 29.07
CA GLY A 402 7.88 -9.97 29.13
C GLY A 402 6.38 -10.00 28.91
N ARG A 403 5.83 -8.90 28.41
CA ARG A 403 4.40 -8.75 28.12
C ARG A 403 4.16 -8.50 26.64
N LEU A 404 3.00 -8.95 26.17
CA LEU A 404 2.59 -8.75 24.78
C LEU A 404 2.46 -7.24 24.48
N VAL A 405 3.09 -6.81 23.39
CA VAL A 405 2.89 -5.46 22.83
C VAL A 405 2.05 -5.58 21.57
N GLN A 406 0.96 -4.86 21.51
CA GLN A 406 0.09 -4.79 20.34
C GLN A 406 -0.19 -3.33 19.99
N SER A 407 0.15 -2.92 18.79
CA SER A 407 -0.02 -1.53 18.31
C SER A 407 0.60 -0.50 19.27
N GLY A 408 1.84 -0.75 19.72
CA GLY A 408 2.54 0.12 20.68
C GLY A 408 2.03 0.07 22.12
N ILE A 409 0.95 -0.65 22.41
CA ILE A 409 0.35 -0.74 23.75
C ILE A 409 0.75 -2.06 24.41
N VAL A 410 1.36 -1.97 25.60
CA VAL A 410 1.64 -3.13 26.43
C VAL A 410 0.34 -3.70 26.99
N LYS A 411 0.05 -4.96 26.66
CA LYS A 411 -1.12 -5.69 27.14
C LYS A 411 -0.76 -6.49 28.41
N ASP A 412 -1.74 -6.74 29.27
CA ASP A 412 -1.56 -7.56 30.46
C ASP A 412 -1.61 -9.07 30.14
N VAL A 413 -0.81 -9.46 29.16
CA VAL A 413 -0.64 -10.86 28.72
C VAL A 413 0.83 -11.21 28.81
N PRO A 414 1.24 -12.08 29.76
CA PRO A 414 2.62 -12.48 29.90
C PRO A 414 3.04 -13.39 28.73
N ILE A 415 4.18 -13.12 28.15
CA ILE A 415 4.80 -13.97 27.12
C ILE A 415 5.80 -14.88 27.81
N CYS A 416 5.56 -16.18 27.75
CA CYS A 416 6.39 -17.21 28.39
C CYS A 416 6.97 -18.16 27.34
N LEU A 417 8.21 -18.58 27.54
CA LEU A 417 8.77 -19.75 26.88
C LEU A 417 8.64 -20.97 27.78
N ASP A 418 8.54 -22.14 27.17
CA ASP A 418 8.66 -23.41 27.88
C ASP A 418 10.14 -23.71 28.14
N LYS A 419 10.53 -23.89 29.42
CA LYS A 419 11.91 -24.24 29.79
C LYS A 419 12.42 -25.49 29.08
N ASN A 420 11.51 -26.45 28.83
CA ASN A 420 11.85 -27.71 28.15
C ASN A 420 12.24 -27.50 26.67
N VAL A 421 11.93 -26.33 26.09
CA VAL A 421 12.33 -25.98 24.73
C VAL A 421 13.72 -25.37 24.67
N LEU A 422 14.29 -24.95 25.81
CA LEU A 422 15.65 -24.40 25.87
C LEU A 422 16.74 -25.43 25.53
N ASN A 423 16.45 -26.72 25.51
CA ASN A 423 17.35 -27.74 24.98
C ASN A 423 17.49 -27.68 23.44
N LYS A 424 16.65 -26.88 22.75
CA LYS A 424 16.80 -26.51 21.36
C LYS A 424 17.62 -25.22 21.25
N HIS A 425 18.17 -24.97 20.06
CA HIS A 425 18.96 -23.77 19.85
C HIS A 425 18.10 -22.51 19.87
N VAL A 426 18.62 -21.44 20.51
CA VAL A 426 18.02 -20.11 20.52
C VAL A 426 18.97 -19.14 19.84
N PHE A 427 18.48 -18.39 18.88
CA PHE A 427 19.24 -17.33 18.21
C PHE A 427 18.68 -15.97 18.60
N VAL A 428 19.53 -15.12 19.18
CA VAL A 428 19.19 -13.74 19.57
C VAL A 428 19.96 -12.77 18.70
N CYS A 429 19.27 -12.08 17.80
CA CYS A 429 19.87 -11.12 16.86
C CYS A 429 19.27 -9.73 17.01
N GLY A 430 19.97 -8.73 16.50
CA GLY A 430 19.56 -7.34 16.49
C GLY A 430 20.74 -6.38 16.33
N VAL A 431 20.44 -5.10 16.09
CA VAL A 431 21.45 -4.04 15.97
C VAL A 431 22.15 -3.76 17.32
N THR A 432 23.25 -3.03 17.29
CA THR A 432 23.95 -2.64 18.52
C THR A 432 23.03 -1.78 19.40
N GLY A 433 22.96 -2.09 20.70
CA GLY A 433 22.15 -1.34 21.67
C GLY A 433 20.69 -1.82 21.80
N CYS A 434 20.19 -2.74 20.96
CA CYS A 434 18.80 -3.23 21.03
C CYS A 434 18.49 -4.18 22.21
N GLY A 435 19.44 -4.45 23.11
CA GLY A 435 19.19 -5.26 24.30
C GLY A 435 19.48 -6.77 24.17
N LYS A 436 20.24 -7.22 23.16
CA LYS A 436 20.59 -8.65 22.99
C LYS A 436 21.18 -9.27 24.26
N THR A 437 22.22 -8.65 24.81
CA THR A 437 22.89 -9.13 26.04
C THR A 437 21.92 -9.14 27.22
N THR A 438 21.09 -8.10 27.36
CA THR A 438 20.07 -8.02 28.42
C THR A 438 19.05 -9.16 28.30
N THR A 439 18.61 -9.49 27.08
CA THR A 439 17.72 -10.63 26.82
C THR A 439 18.37 -11.94 27.22
N CYS A 440 19.63 -12.17 26.83
CA CYS A 440 20.36 -13.38 27.22
C CYS A 440 20.53 -13.48 28.74
N MET A 441 20.91 -12.40 29.41
CA MET A 441 21.02 -12.36 30.89
C MET A 441 19.69 -12.68 31.57
N THR A 442 18.60 -12.10 31.05
CA THR A 442 17.23 -12.38 31.56
C THR A 442 16.87 -13.85 31.42
N LEU A 443 17.18 -14.48 30.27
CA LEU A 443 16.97 -15.91 30.06
C LEU A 443 17.78 -16.76 31.05
N LEU A 444 19.07 -16.46 31.24
CA LEU A 444 19.94 -17.19 32.16
C LEU A 444 19.41 -17.08 33.59
N HIS A 445 19.12 -15.87 34.06
CA HIS A 445 18.67 -15.61 35.42
C HIS A 445 17.29 -16.25 35.70
N LYS A 446 16.32 -16.08 34.79
CA LYS A 446 14.96 -16.60 34.98
C LYS A 446 14.84 -18.11 34.77
N SER A 447 15.71 -18.73 33.99
CA SER A 447 15.65 -20.17 33.73
C SER A 447 15.90 -21.01 34.97
N LYS A 448 16.71 -20.52 35.90
CA LYS A 448 17.18 -21.26 37.09
C LYS A 448 17.92 -22.58 36.75
N LEU A 449 18.44 -22.66 35.53
CA LEU A 449 19.22 -23.79 35.04
C LEU A 449 20.72 -23.49 35.20
N PRO A 450 21.57 -24.52 35.41
CA PRO A 450 23.01 -24.34 35.28
C PRO A 450 23.36 -23.81 33.88
N PHE A 451 24.27 -22.88 33.79
CA PHE A 451 24.63 -22.27 32.52
C PHE A 451 26.14 -22.08 32.39
N TRP A 452 26.59 -22.03 31.16
CA TRP A 452 27.94 -21.65 30.79
C TRP A 452 27.89 -20.56 29.73
N VAL A 453 28.60 -19.46 29.97
CA VAL A 453 28.69 -18.35 29.03
C VAL A 453 30.10 -18.26 28.48
N ILE A 454 30.23 -18.29 27.15
CA ILE A 454 31.49 -18.03 26.43
C ILE A 454 31.35 -16.66 25.80
N GLU A 455 32.09 -15.68 26.27
CA GLU A 455 32.02 -14.31 25.79
C GLU A 455 33.40 -13.83 25.32
N PRO A 456 33.68 -13.87 24.01
CA PRO A 456 34.99 -13.55 23.47
C PRO A 456 35.29 -12.04 23.40
N ALA A 457 34.24 -11.18 23.34
CA ALA A 457 34.41 -9.77 22.95
C ALA A 457 34.09 -8.74 24.05
N LYS A 458 33.23 -9.10 25.02
CA LYS A 458 32.71 -8.17 26.02
C LYS A 458 32.82 -8.75 27.43
N THR A 459 32.58 -7.93 28.43
CA THR A 459 32.67 -8.34 29.86
C THR A 459 31.34 -8.13 30.60
N GLU A 460 30.22 -7.96 29.85
CA GLU A 460 28.94 -7.55 30.42
C GLU A 460 28.34 -8.59 31.36
N TYR A 461 28.51 -9.89 31.06
CA TYR A 461 27.94 -10.99 31.88
C TYR A 461 28.54 -11.10 33.30
N ARG A 462 29.66 -10.43 33.58
CA ARG A 462 30.23 -10.36 34.95
C ARG A 462 29.25 -9.76 35.95
N ILE A 463 28.28 -8.95 35.51
CA ILE A 463 27.28 -8.36 36.39
C ILE A 463 26.42 -9.44 37.09
N LEU A 464 26.31 -10.63 36.52
CA LEU A 464 25.56 -11.74 37.10
C LEU A 464 26.16 -12.22 38.43
N THR A 465 27.47 -12.00 38.69
CA THR A 465 28.08 -12.31 39.97
C THR A 465 27.57 -11.43 41.12
N ASN A 466 27.02 -10.26 40.82
CA ASN A 466 26.40 -9.40 41.82
C ASN A 466 25.04 -9.91 42.29
N GLU A 467 24.35 -10.65 41.43
CA GLU A 467 23.01 -11.17 41.69
C GLU A 467 23.06 -12.61 42.20
N ASP A 468 24.01 -13.40 41.72
CA ASP A 468 24.20 -14.80 42.12
C ASP A 468 25.65 -15.10 42.44
N PRO A 469 26.01 -15.29 43.73
CA PRO A 469 27.37 -15.57 44.16
C PRO A 469 27.91 -16.94 43.74
N THR A 470 27.04 -17.82 43.17
CA THR A 470 27.48 -19.10 42.64
C THR A 470 28.08 -19.01 41.24
N VAL A 471 27.92 -17.85 40.57
CA VAL A 471 28.48 -17.61 39.26
C VAL A 471 29.99 -17.41 39.34
N LEU A 472 30.74 -18.27 38.67
CA LEU A 472 32.20 -18.19 38.59
C LEU A 472 32.59 -17.53 37.26
N VAL A 473 33.52 -16.55 37.34
CA VAL A 473 34.04 -15.87 36.15
C VAL A 473 35.50 -16.18 35.97
N PHE A 474 35.86 -16.75 34.86
CA PHE A 474 37.22 -16.98 34.43
C PHE A 474 37.65 -15.97 33.37
N THR A 475 38.91 -15.55 33.40
CA THR A 475 39.46 -14.63 32.40
C THR A 475 40.69 -15.26 31.75
N LEU A 476 40.56 -15.58 30.46
CA LEU A 476 41.66 -16.13 29.69
C LEU A 476 42.85 -15.13 29.64
N GLY A 477 44.05 -15.64 29.84
CA GLY A 477 45.29 -14.84 29.77
C GLY A 477 45.56 -13.88 30.94
N LYS A 478 44.73 -13.92 32.01
CA LYS A 478 44.98 -13.14 33.24
C LYS A 478 45.32 -14.06 34.41
N GLU A 479 46.13 -13.58 35.33
CA GLU A 479 46.49 -14.33 36.52
C GLU A 479 45.35 -14.41 37.54
N ASP A 480 44.50 -13.40 37.57
CA ASP A 480 43.31 -13.37 38.42
C ASP A 480 42.21 -14.27 37.85
N ALA A 481 41.90 -15.34 38.54
CA ALA A 481 40.92 -16.38 38.15
C ALA A 481 41.15 -16.94 36.70
N PRO A 482 42.32 -17.56 36.46
CA PRO A 482 42.64 -18.09 35.15
C PRO A 482 41.81 -19.34 34.82
N PHE A 483 41.38 -19.43 33.60
CA PHE A 483 40.83 -20.70 33.06
C PHE A 483 41.99 -21.50 32.49
N ARG A 484 42.37 -22.57 33.20
CA ARG A 484 43.50 -23.44 32.78
C ARG A 484 42.92 -24.72 32.18
N LEU A 485 43.01 -24.82 30.87
CA LEU A 485 42.60 -26.00 30.08
C LEU A 485 43.83 -26.49 29.30
N ASN A 486 44.15 -27.78 29.41
CA ASN A 486 45.10 -28.40 28.49
C ASN A 486 44.35 -28.87 27.24
N PRO A 487 44.55 -28.24 26.05
CA PRO A 487 43.83 -28.65 24.85
C PRO A 487 44.28 -30.00 24.28
N LEU A 488 45.34 -30.59 24.85
CA LEU A 488 45.87 -31.89 24.42
C LEU A 488 45.36 -33.04 25.32
N GLU A 489 44.50 -32.77 26.27
CA GLU A 489 43.84 -33.76 27.11
C GLU A 489 42.55 -34.20 26.46
N PHE A 490 42.31 -35.52 26.30
CA PHE A 490 41.13 -36.07 25.68
C PHE A 490 40.36 -36.99 26.68
N LEU A 491 39.10 -37.20 26.41
CA LEU A 491 38.21 -38.02 27.28
C LEU A 491 38.39 -39.52 27.02
N PRO A 492 38.15 -40.39 28.02
CA PRO A 492 38.25 -41.84 27.84
C PRO A 492 37.39 -42.42 26.75
N SER A 493 36.35 -41.71 26.33
CA SER A 493 35.43 -42.09 25.26
C SER A 493 35.90 -41.67 23.85
N GLU A 494 36.96 -40.90 23.76
CA GLU A 494 37.50 -40.38 22.50
C GLU A 494 38.71 -41.18 22.02
N THR A 495 38.93 -41.18 20.72
CA THR A 495 40.18 -41.72 20.13
C THR A 495 41.23 -40.61 19.97
N ILE A 496 42.49 -40.98 20.14
CA ILE A 496 43.58 -40.01 20.01
C ILE A 496 43.59 -39.36 18.61
N SER A 497 43.35 -40.15 17.57
CA SER A 497 43.31 -39.61 16.21
C SER A 497 42.21 -38.57 16.01
N SER A 498 40.96 -38.85 16.48
CA SER A 498 39.86 -37.87 16.39
C SER A 498 40.14 -36.60 17.20
N HIS A 499 40.83 -36.76 18.36
CA HIS A 499 41.21 -35.60 19.17
C HIS A 499 42.30 -34.75 18.49
N ILE A 500 43.31 -35.40 17.91
CA ILE A 500 44.36 -34.70 17.12
C ILE A 500 43.75 -33.94 15.98
N ASP A 501 42.84 -34.57 15.21
CA ASP A 501 42.13 -33.90 14.10
C ASP A 501 41.37 -32.65 14.58
N MET A 502 40.69 -32.72 15.74
CA MET A 502 39.93 -31.63 16.31
C MET A 502 40.84 -30.51 16.84
N VAL A 503 41.95 -30.84 17.48
CA VAL A 503 42.98 -29.87 17.93
C VAL A 503 43.60 -29.17 16.71
N LYS A 504 43.99 -29.92 15.71
CA LYS A 504 44.53 -29.40 14.45
C LYS A 504 43.54 -28.44 13.80
N ALA A 505 42.30 -28.85 13.61
CA ALA A 505 41.24 -27.99 13.03
C ALA A 505 41.01 -26.70 13.84
N SER A 506 41.09 -26.78 15.18
CA SER A 506 40.97 -25.61 16.06
C SER A 506 42.13 -24.63 15.90
N ILE A 507 43.35 -25.14 15.72
CA ILE A 507 44.53 -24.32 15.48
C ILE A 507 44.46 -23.69 14.07
N GLU A 508 44.08 -24.46 13.04
CA GLU A 508 43.87 -23.98 11.66
C GLU A 508 42.81 -22.88 11.59
N ALA A 509 41.71 -23.02 12.33
CA ALA A 509 40.65 -22.02 12.39
C ALA A 509 41.08 -20.72 13.12
N SER A 510 42.10 -20.81 13.99
CA SER A 510 42.56 -19.69 14.79
C SER A 510 43.70 -18.89 14.15
N PHE A 511 44.43 -19.50 13.24
CA PHE A 511 45.61 -18.92 12.59
C PHE A 511 45.62 -19.22 11.09
N ASP A 512 45.88 -18.21 10.27
CA ASP A 512 46.09 -18.41 8.84
C ASP A 512 47.38 -19.22 8.62
N MET A 513 47.22 -20.46 8.18
CA MET A 513 48.36 -21.39 7.96
C MET A 513 48.55 -21.65 6.48
N GLU A 514 49.76 -21.42 6.02
CA GLU A 514 50.15 -21.66 4.63
C GLU A 514 50.89 -23.00 4.46
N ALA A 515 50.67 -23.62 3.30
CA ALA A 515 51.43 -24.75 2.75
C ALA A 515 51.64 -25.95 3.70
N ALA A 516 52.85 -26.15 4.24
CA ALA A 516 53.25 -27.34 5.02
C ALA A 516 52.95 -27.26 6.52
N ILE A 517 52.55 -26.08 7.04
CA ILE A 517 52.38 -25.85 8.50
C ILE A 517 51.34 -26.82 9.10
N PRO A 518 50.16 -27.03 8.54
CA PRO A 518 49.17 -27.97 9.07
C PRO A 518 49.71 -29.40 9.20
N GLN A 519 50.49 -29.85 8.24
CA GLN A 519 51.11 -31.20 8.26
C GLN A 519 52.21 -31.33 9.31
N ILE A 520 52.99 -30.27 9.52
CA ILE A 520 54.01 -30.24 10.56
C ILE A 520 53.35 -30.28 11.95
N ILE A 521 52.31 -29.53 12.16
CA ILE A 521 51.56 -29.54 13.44
C ILE A 521 50.90 -30.90 13.68
N GLU A 522 50.32 -31.51 12.67
CA GLU A 522 49.76 -32.86 12.79
C GLU A 522 50.81 -33.88 13.19
N ALA A 523 51.94 -33.90 12.49
CA ALA A 523 53.08 -34.79 12.81
C ALA A 523 53.62 -34.54 14.22
N ALA A 524 53.69 -33.26 14.64
CA ALA A 524 54.13 -32.89 15.99
C ALA A 524 53.13 -33.33 17.08
N LEU A 525 51.84 -33.24 16.82
CA LEU A 525 50.82 -33.75 17.72
C LEU A 525 50.90 -35.24 17.91
N TYR A 526 51.01 -36.03 16.86
CA TYR A 526 51.23 -37.48 16.94
C TYR A 526 52.47 -37.80 17.76
N LYS A 527 53.61 -37.13 17.47
CA LYS A 527 54.87 -37.32 18.19
C LYS A 527 54.77 -36.95 19.68
N CYS A 528 54.02 -35.91 20.05
CA CYS A 528 53.80 -35.54 21.44
C CYS A 528 53.13 -36.66 22.23
N TYR A 529 52.11 -37.29 21.68
CA TYR A 529 51.42 -38.39 22.35
C TYR A 529 52.29 -39.62 22.43
N GLU A 530 53.01 -39.96 21.37
CA GLU A 530 53.98 -41.06 21.39
C GLU A 530 55.11 -40.84 22.41
N ASP A 531 55.66 -39.63 22.52
CA ASP A 531 56.70 -39.28 23.50
C ASP A 531 56.16 -39.41 24.95
N LYS A 532 54.84 -39.20 25.19
CA LYS A 532 54.19 -39.46 26.47
C LYS A 532 53.72 -40.90 26.67
N GLY A 533 54.11 -41.80 25.76
CA GLY A 533 53.86 -43.24 25.85
C GLY A 533 52.49 -43.68 25.36
N TRP A 534 51.73 -42.83 24.66
CA TRP A 534 50.49 -43.24 24.03
C TRP A 534 50.72 -43.99 22.72
N ASP A 535 50.06 -45.09 22.57
CA ASP A 535 49.92 -45.77 21.29
C ASP A 535 48.64 -45.25 20.62
N VAL A 536 48.83 -44.48 19.55
CA VAL A 536 47.72 -43.80 18.86
C VAL A 536 46.73 -44.79 18.23
N MET A 537 47.20 -45.97 17.85
CA MET A 537 46.34 -46.96 17.20
C MET A 537 45.47 -47.73 18.23
N THR A 538 46.01 -48.00 19.39
CA THR A 538 45.31 -48.81 20.43
C THR A 538 44.65 -47.95 21.52
N GLY A 539 45.00 -46.66 21.60
CA GLY A 539 44.56 -45.76 22.67
C GLY A 539 45.09 -46.10 24.05
N LYS A 540 46.12 -46.96 24.14
CA LYS A 540 46.74 -47.38 25.44
C LYS A 540 47.98 -46.57 25.72
N ASN A 541 48.21 -46.31 27.00
CA ASN A 541 49.45 -45.70 27.48
C ASN A 541 50.45 -46.73 27.95
N LYS A 542 51.67 -46.63 27.50
CA LYS A 542 52.78 -47.53 27.80
C LYS A 542 53.30 -47.38 29.20
N TYR A 543 53.15 -46.19 29.81
CA TYR A 543 53.74 -45.87 31.09
C TYR A 543 52.77 -45.96 32.26
N TYR A 544 51.46 -45.87 31.98
CA TYR A 544 50.41 -45.80 33.00
C TYR A 544 49.29 -46.81 32.72
N ASP A 545 48.96 -47.63 33.72
CA ASP A 545 47.85 -48.60 33.63
C ASP A 545 46.48 -47.89 33.58
N ASN A 546 46.37 -46.74 34.31
CA ASN A 546 45.19 -45.91 34.25
C ASN A 546 45.62 -44.45 33.95
N PRO A 547 45.77 -44.08 32.68
CA PRO A 547 46.31 -42.77 32.30
C PRO A 547 45.33 -41.63 32.52
N PHE A 548 44.04 -41.90 32.79
CA PHE A 548 43.01 -40.89 33.06
C PHE A 548 42.74 -40.66 34.55
N ALA A 549 43.53 -41.28 35.45
CA ALA A 549 43.34 -41.08 36.89
C ALA A 549 43.79 -39.69 37.32
N ASP A 550 43.13 -39.13 38.34
CA ASP A 550 43.50 -37.85 38.91
C ASP A 550 44.95 -37.85 39.40
N GLY A 551 45.69 -36.79 39.02
CA GLY A 551 47.09 -36.63 39.39
C GLY A 551 48.09 -37.38 38.51
N VAL A 552 47.65 -38.08 37.48
CA VAL A 552 48.50 -38.71 36.45
C VAL A 552 48.75 -37.73 35.30
N PHE A 553 50.03 -37.42 35.04
CA PHE A 553 50.43 -36.51 33.99
C PHE A 553 50.75 -37.25 32.67
N SER A 554 49.77 -37.96 32.14
CA SER A 554 49.90 -38.82 30.95
C SER A 554 49.77 -38.07 29.63
N PHE A 555 49.21 -36.87 29.68
CA PHE A 555 48.93 -36.06 28.48
C PHE A 555 50.10 -35.11 28.17
N PRO A 556 50.38 -34.86 26.88
CA PRO A 556 51.24 -33.77 26.50
C PRO A 556 50.67 -32.42 26.88
N VAL A 557 51.51 -31.42 27.05
CA VAL A 557 51.13 -30.02 27.23
C VAL A 557 51.63 -29.16 26.06
N LEU A 558 51.20 -27.91 25.95
CA LEU A 558 51.57 -27.04 24.84
C LEU A 558 53.09 -26.81 24.72
N SER A 559 53.87 -26.85 25.81
CA SER A 559 55.31 -26.81 25.76
C SER A 559 55.91 -28.05 25.08
N ASP A 560 55.37 -29.24 25.35
CA ASP A 560 55.80 -30.47 24.66
C ASP A 560 55.51 -30.35 23.16
N LEU A 561 54.36 -29.74 22.75
CA LEU A 561 54.04 -29.53 21.34
C LEU A 561 55.03 -28.60 20.66
N ILE A 562 55.50 -27.53 21.31
CA ILE A 562 56.54 -26.66 20.78
C ILE A 562 57.81 -27.44 20.52
N ASP A 563 58.26 -28.23 21.51
CA ASP A 563 59.47 -29.03 21.37
C ASP A 563 59.37 -30.09 20.29
N CYS A 564 58.20 -30.75 20.18
CA CYS A 564 57.96 -31.74 19.11
C CYS A 564 57.90 -31.08 17.73
N THR A 565 57.27 -29.89 17.62
CA THR A 565 57.25 -29.13 16.36
C THR A 565 58.65 -28.79 15.89
N GLN A 566 59.54 -28.32 16.78
CA GLN A 566 60.93 -28.05 16.44
C GLN A 566 61.69 -29.32 15.97
N LYS A 567 61.42 -30.48 16.59
CA LYS A 567 62.00 -31.73 16.19
C LYS A 567 61.50 -32.14 14.76
N VAL A 568 60.21 -32.06 14.51
CA VAL A 568 59.60 -32.42 13.25
C VAL A 568 60.11 -31.50 12.13
N VAL A 569 60.21 -30.20 12.36
CA VAL A 569 60.76 -29.23 11.39
C VAL A 569 62.16 -29.60 10.96
N LYS A 570 63.02 -29.95 11.95
CA LYS A 570 64.39 -30.40 11.67
C LYS A 570 64.44 -31.74 10.94
N GLU A 571 63.64 -32.70 11.31
CA GLU A 571 63.54 -34.03 10.69
C GLU A 571 63.06 -33.95 9.23
N GLN A 572 62.19 -33.01 8.92
CA GLN A 572 61.67 -32.80 7.57
C GLN A 572 62.52 -31.85 6.71
N GLY A 573 63.61 -31.27 7.28
CA GLY A 573 64.53 -30.44 6.52
C GLY A 573 64.03 -29.03 6.19
N PHE A 574 63.13 -28.54 6.98
CA PHE A 574 62.69 -27.13 6.93
C PHE A 574 63.53 -26.32 7.94
N ASP A 575 64.76 -26.01 7.63
CA ASP A 575 65.61 -25.16 8.46
C ASP A 575 65.51 -23.68 8.06
#